data_862d34892608ff7fce49b3ec2a48179f
#
_entry.id   862d34892608ff7fce49b3ec2a48179f
#
_cell.length_a   1.000
_cell.length_b   1.000
_cell.length_c   1.000
_cell.angle_alpha   90.00
_cell.angle_beta   90.00
_cell.angle_gamma   90.00
#
_symmetry.space_group_name_H-M   'P 1'
#
loop_
_entity.id
_entity.type
_entity.pdbx_description
1 polymer ?
#
loop_
_entity_poly.entity_id
_entity_poly.type
_entity_poly.pdbx_seq_one_letter_code
_entity_poly.pdbx_strand_id
1 'polypeptide(L)'
;GGGFLFQLGRIASYPFYLVFAIFKRIFGKSAPAITLENADIKYPLRLIDKEAISHDSRRFRFALPSPEHILGLPIGQHIYLSARIDGNLVVRPYTPVSSDDDKGFVDLVVKIYFKGIHPKYPEGGKMSQYLESLRIGETIDFRGPSGLLTYSGKGTFQIRPDKKSAPIAKKVKQLGMIAGGTGITPMLQLIRAVIKDKDDPTVCYLLFANQTEKDILLRDELEEIQQTIPDA
;
A
#
# COMPACT_ATOMS: atom_id res chain seq x y z
N GLY A 1 -56.28 -2.16 25.37
CA GLY A 1 -55.57 -3.45 25.53
C GLY A 1 -54.32 -3.67 24.62
N GLY A 2 -53.99 -2.73 23.70
CA GLY A 2 -52.87 -2.92 22.77
C GLY A 2 -51.46 -2.58 23.29
N GLY A 3 -51.41 -1.80 24.39
CA GLY A 3 -50.09 -1.34 24.92
C GLY A 3 -49.30 -2.42 25.68
N PHE A 4 -49.98 -3.34 26.36
CA PHE A 4 -49.35 -4.37 27.15
C PHE A 4 -48.72 -5.46 26.28
N LEU A 5 -49.38 -5.88 25.20
CA LEU A 5 -48.83 -6.84 24.23
C LEU A 5 -47.66 -6.28 23.46
N PHE A 6 -47.64 -4.98 23.18
CA PHE A 6 -46.51 -4.32 22.49
C PHE A 6 -45.27 -4.21 23.41
N GLN A 7 -45.48 -4.00 24.72
CA GLN A 7 -44.39 -4.01 25.70
C GLN A 7 -43.83 -5.40 25.92
N LEU A 8 -44.67 -6.46 25.96
CA LEU A 8 -44.22 -7.86 26.05
C LEU A 8 -43.39 -8.29 24.86
N GLY A 9 -43.76 -7.88 23.63
CA GLY A 9 -42.99 -8.16 22.41
C GLY A 9 -41.60 -7.51 22.43
N ARG A 10 -41.49 -6.29 22.94
CA ARG A 10 -40.19 -5.61 23.11
C ARG A 10 -39.31 -6.26 24.17
N ILE A 11 -39.88 -6.69 25.28
CA ILE A 11 -39.16 -7.39 26.37
C ILE A 11 -38.71 -8.76 25.91
N ALA A 12 -39.50 -9.50 25.11
CA ALA A 12 -39.15 -10.81 24.62
C ALA A 12 -38.05 -10.79 23.52
N SER A 13 -37.95 -9.68 22.75
CA SER A 13 -36.91 -9.54 21.72
C SER A 13 -35.55 -9.07 22.28
N TYR A 14 -35.55 -8.47 23.47
CA TYR A 14 -34.34 -7.92 24.11
C TYR A 14 -33.26 -8.99 24.39
N PRO A 15 -33.56 -10.18 24.98
CA PRO A 15 -32.55 -11.19 25.18
C PRO A 15 -31.97 -11.76 23.89
N PHE A 16 -32.75 -11.87 22.81
CA PHE A 16 -32.22 -12.26 21.48
C PHE A 16 -31.26 -11.24 20.92
N TYR A 17 -31.54 -9.95 21.06
CA TYR A 17 -30.64 -8.89 20.64
C TYR A 17 -29.34 -8.92 21.44
N LEU A 18 -29.42 -9.13 22.74
CA LEU A 18 -28.25 -9.21 23.62
C LEU A 18 -27.38 -10.44 23.27
N VAL A 19 -27.98 -11.60 23.08
CA VAL A 19 -27.27 -12.83 22.67
C VAL A 19 -26.61 -12.63 21.30
N PHE A 20 -27.31 -12.04 20.36
CA PHE A 20 -26.75 -11.74 19.03
C PHE A 20 -25.59 -10.74 19.11
N ALA A 21 -25.71 -9.71 19.91
CA ALA A 21 -24.64 -8.72 20.13
C ALA A 21 -23.41 -9.37 20.78
N ILE A 22 -23.61 -10.25 21.78
CA ILE A 22 -22.54 -11.01 22.42
C ILE A 22 -21.90 -11.98 21.43
N PHE A 23 -22.71 -12.72 20.67
CA PHE A 23 -22.22 -13.64 19.62
C PHE A 23 -21.39 -12.92 18.56
N LYS A 24 -21.87 -11.77 18.06
CA LYS A 24 -21.15 -10.92 17.13
C LYS A 24 -19.84 -10.40 17.71
N ARG A 25 -19.81 -10.08 19.02
CA ARG A 25 -18.61 -9.63 19.72
C ARG A 25 -17.58 -10.74 19.91
N ILE A 26 -18.02 -11.98 20.14
CA ILE A 26 -17.14 -13.12 20.40
C ILE A 26 -16.69 -13.78 19.09
N PHE A 27 -17.60 -13.93 18.11
CA PHE A 27 -17.38 -14.70 16.88
C PHE A 27 -17.33 -13.82 15.62
N GLY A 28 -17.70 -12.55 15.71
CA GLY A 28 -17.56 -11.59 14.61
C GLY A 28 -16.09 -11.34 14.34
N LYS A 29 -15.67 -11.45 13.07
CA LYS A 29 -14.34 -10.97 12.66
C LYS A 29 -14.30 -9.47 12.93
N SER A 30 -13.51 -9.05 13.91
CA SER A 30 -13.22 -7.63 14.09
C SER A 30 -12.50 -7.10 12.86
N ALA A 31 -12.80 -5.85 12.44
CA ALA A 31 -12.02 -5.18 11.42
C ALA A 31 -10.54 -5.15 11.84
N PRO A 32 -9.59 -5.36 10.92
CA PRO A 32 -8.17 -5.31 11.25
C PRO A 32 -7.78 -3.92 11.77
N ALA A 33 -6.86 -3.88 12.72
CA ALA A 33 -6.30 -2.64 13.22
C ALA A 33 -5.48 -1.95 12.12
N ILE A 34 -5.73 -0.68 11.88
CA ILE A 34 -5.10 0.12 10.84
C ILE A 34 -3.94 0.92 11.43
N THR A 35 -2.78 0.87 10.78
CA THR A 35 -1.59 1.62 11.18
C THR A 35 -1.71 3.10 10.83
N LEU A 36 -2.12 3.42 9.60
CA LEU A 36 -2.26 4.78 9.10
C LEU A 36 -3.64 5.36 9.43
N GLU A 37 -3.92 5.56 10.72
CA GLU A 37 -5.22 6.06 11.18
C GLU A 37 -5.45 7.53 10.85
N ASN A 38 -4.38 8.34 10.83
CA ASN A 38 -4.43 9.77 10.56
C ASN A 38 -3.33 10.15 9.56
N ALA A 39 -3.74 10.69 8.41
CA ALA A 39 -2.83 11.05 7.32
C ALA A 39 -1.84 12.19 7.67
N ASP A 40 -2.09 12.96 8.72
CA ASP A 40 -1.24 14.08 9.13
C ASP A 40 -0.21 13.70 10.19
N ILE A 41 -0.30 12.49 10.73
CA ILE A 41 0.60 12.01 11.79
C ILE A 41 1.73 11.16 11.18
N LYS A 42 2.92 11.30 11.75
CA LYS A 42 4.08 10.45 11.45
C LYS A 42 4.08 9.25 12.37
N TYR A 43 4.18 8.06 11.78
CA TYR A 43 4.25 6.79 12.50
C TYR A 43 5.66 6.22 12.36
N PRO A 44 6.45 6.15 13.45
CA PRO A 44 7.76 5.51 13.39
C PRO A 44 7.59 4.00 13.30
N LEU A 45 8.10 3.41 12.24
CA LEU A 45 8.10 1.96 12.05
C LEU A 45 9.53 1.43 12.05
N ARG A 46 9.69 0.26 12.64
CA ARG A 46 11.00 -0.38 12.86
C ARG A 46 11.39 -1.27 11.70
N LEU A 47 12.61 -1.10 11.20
CA LEU A 47 13.19 -2.01 10.22
C LEU A 47 13.46 -3.37 10.88
N ILE A 48 12.88 -4.43 10.32
CA ILE A 48 13.00 -5.80 10.83
C ILE A 48 13.70 -6.74 9.85
N ASP A 49 13.76 -6.40 8.57
CA ASP A 49 14.48 -7.18 7.57
C ASP A 49 14.94 -6.31 6.41
N LYS A 50 16.08 -6.66 5.83
CA LYS A 50 16.68 -6.01 4.67
C LYS A 50 17.27 -7.08 3.76
N GLU A 51 16.80 -7.14 2.53
CA GLU A 51 17.23 -8.10 1.52
C GLU A 51 17.82 -7.38 0.30
N ALA A 52 19.00 -7.77 -0.11
CA ALA A 52 19.57 -7.32 -1.38
C ALA A 52 18.93 -8.09 -2.53
N ILE A 53 18.15 -7.39 -3.37
CA ILE A 53 17.50 -7.96 -4.55
C ILE A 53 18.46 -7.96 -5.74
N SER A 54 19.21 -6.88 -5.90
CA SER A 54 20.24 -6.71 -6.92
C SER A 54 21.38 -5.84 -6.38
N HIS A 55 22.33 -5.49 -7.24
CA HIS A 55 23.46 -4.62 -6.87
C HIS A 55 23.01 -3.26 -6.31
N ASP A 56 21.86 -2.74 -6.74
CA ASP A 56 21.36 -1.43 -6.35
C ASP A 56 19.91 -1.44 -5.86
N SER A 57 19.28 -2.59 -5.69
CA SER A 57 17.90 -2.70 -5.21
C SER A 57 17.82 -3.49 -3.92
N ARG A 58 16.99 -3.02 -3.00
CA ARG A 58 16.77 -3.61 -1.68
C ARG A 58 15.28 -3.73 -1.40
N ARG A 59 14.89 -4.80 -0.70
CA ARG A 59 13.62 -4.91 -0.02
C ARG A 59 13.81 -4.59 1.45
N PHE A 60 13.10 -3.57 1.92
CA PHE A 60 13.06 -3.18 3.33
C PHE A 60 11.73 -3.61 3.92
N ARG A 61 11.77 -4.39 4.99
CA ARG A 61 10.56 -4.76 5.74
C ARG A 61 10.52 -4.03 7.06
N PHE A 62 9.40 -3.34 7.30
CA PHE A 62 9.14 -2.62 8.54
C PHE A 62 8.00 -3.29 9.29
N ALA A 63 8.12 -3.38 10.62
CA ALA A 63 7.07 -3.91 11.48
C ALA A 63 5.96 -2.89 11.66
N LEU A 64 4.71 -3.33 11.52
CA LEU A 64 3.53 -2.59 11.95
C LEU A 64 3.39 -2.70 13.48
N PRO A 65 2.50 -1.89 14.13
CA PRO A 65 2.41 -1.84 15.60
C PRO A 65 2.11 -3.17 16.28
N SER A 66 1.43 -4.10 15.59
CA SER A 66 1.23 -5.47 16.07
C SER A 66 1.19 -6.46 14.90
N PRO A 67 1.31 -7.79 15.15
CA PRO A 67 1.16 -8.81 14.10
C PRO A 67 -0.20 -8.83 13.40
N GLU A 68 -1.22 -8.23 14.03
CA GLU A 68 -2.59 -8.17 13.48
C GLU A 68 -2.89 -6.87 12.73
N HIS A 69 -2.00 -5.89 12.78
CA HIS A 69 -2.16 -4.63 12.06
C HIS A 69 -2.00 -4.80 10.55
N ILE A 70 -2.78 -4.03 9.81
CA ILE A 70 -2.55 -3.74 8.39
C ILE A 70 -2.03 -2.31 8.25
N LEU A 71 -1.44 -2.01 7.10
CA LEU A 71 -0.98 -0.64 6.83
C LEU A 71 -2.17 0.33 6.69
N GLY A 72 -3.22 -0.06 5.98
CA GLY A 72 -4.39 0.78 5.72
C GLY A 72 -4.17 1.72 4.54
N LEU A 73 -3.52 1.26 3.47
CA LEU A 73 -3.26 2.03 2.27
C LEU A 73 -4.27 1.67 1.18
N PRO A 74 -5.17 2.60 0.79
CA PRO A 74 -6.05 2.40 -0.36
C PRO A 74 -5.26 2.17 -1.65
N ILE A 75 -5.77 1.30 -2.53
CA ILE A 75 -5.14 1.02 -3.83
C ILE A 75 -5.11 2.28 -4.68
N GLY A 76 -3.95 2.61 -5.20
CA GLY A 76 -3.69 3.84 -5.97
C GLY A 76 -2.99 4.93 -5.16
N GLN A 77 -3.00 4.83 -3.84
CA GLN A 77 -2.34 5.79 -2.96
C GLN A 77 -0.94 5.32 -2.52
N HIS A 78 -0.19 6.23 -1.93
CA HIS A 78 1.20 6.02 -1.50
C HIS A 78 1.43 6.57 -0.09
N ILE A 79 2.60 6.26 0.46
CA ILE A 79 3.08 6.81 1.73
C ILE A 79 4.24 7.77 1.48
N TYR A 80 4.54 8.60 2.46
CA TYR A 80 5.76 9.35 2.54
C TYR A 80 6.66 8.80 3.64
N LEU A 81 7.94 8.66 3.33
CA LEU A 81 9.00 8.50 4.33
C LEU A 81 9.61 9.86 4.62
N SER A 82 9.89 10.12 5.87
CA SER A 82 10.60 11.33 6.30
C SER A 82 11.71 10.99 7.28
N ALA A 83 12.84 11.68 7.10
CA ALA A 83 14.01 11.56 7.95
C ALA A 83 14.81 12.85 7.94
N ARG A 84 15.55 13.12 9.03
CA ARG A 84 16.56 14.17 9.03
C ARG A 84 17.87 13.61 8.49
N ILE A 85 18.31 14.15 7.39
CA ILE A 85 19.54 13.75 6.71
C ILE A 85 20.42 14.98 6.58
N ASP A 86 21.62 14.91 7.16
CA ASP A 86 22.58 16.06 7.20
C ASP A 86 21.92 17.36 7.72
N GLY A 87 21.10 17.24 8.76
CA GLY A 87 20.42 18.35 9.41
C GLY A 87 19.16 18.86 8.69
N ASN A 88 18.81 18.31 7.53
CA ASN A 88 17.65 18.72 6.75
C ASN A 88 16.56 17.65 6.77
N LEU A 89 15.30 18.09 6.81
CA LEU A 89 14.17 17.20 6.64
C LEU A 89 14.04 16.77 5.17
N VAL A 90 14.13 15.48 4.94
CA VAL A 90 13.95 14.87 3.61
C VAL A 90 12.68 14.04 3.62
N VAL A 91 11.80 14.29 2.65
CA VAL A 91 10.52 13.59 2.50
C VAL A 91 10.44 13.04 1.08
N ARG A 92 10.12 11.75 0.95
CA ARG A 92 10.00 11.09 -0.37
C ARG A 92 8.80 10.13 -0.39
N PRO A 93 8.06 10.10 -1.51
CA PRO A 93 6.95 9.19 -1.70
C PRO A 93 7.42 7.78 -2.05
N TYR A 94 6.72 6.77 -1.52
CA TYR A 94 6.92 5.37 -1.87
C TYR A 94 5.57 4.64 -1.91
N THR A 95 5.46 3.68 -2.81
CA THR A 95 4.33 2.77 -2.85
C THR A 95 4.81 1.38 -2.43
N PRO A 96 4.30 0.84 -1.31
CA PRO A 96 4.69 -0.49 -0.85
C PRO A 96 4.36 -1.58 -1.88
N VAL A 97 5.15 -2.64 -1.86
CA VAL A 97 4.89 -3.86 -2.66
C VAL A 97 4.05 -4.88 -1.91
N SER A 98 3.97 -4.77 -0.59
CA SER A 98 3.00 -5.49 0.24
C SER A 98 1.62 -4.82 0.15
N SER A 99 0.59 -5.55 0.53
CA SER A 99 -0.80 -5.06 0.55
C SER A 99 -1.41 -5.20 1.95
N ASP A 100 -2.66 -4.78 2.12
CA ASP A 100 -3.41 -4.96 3.36
C ASP A 100 -3.80 -6.43 3.64
N ASP A 101 -3.50 -7.35 2.71
CA ASP A 101 -3.54 -8.79 2.99
C ASP A 101 -2.36 -9.25 3.87
N ASP A 102 -1.29 -8.48 3.87
CA ASP A 102 -0.08 -8.74 4.65
C ASP A 102 -0.20 -8.06 6.01
N LYS A 103 -0.42 -8.87 7.04
CA LYS A 103 -0.53 -8.37 8.41
C LYS A 103 0.82 -8.32 9.11
N GLY A 104 1.00 -7.30 9.92
CA GLY A 104 2.15 -7.15 10.82
C GLY A 104 3.38 -6.52 10.20
N PHE A 105 3.41 -6.31 8.89
CA PHE A 105 4.56 -5.72 8.21
C PHE A 105 4.18 -4.93 6.96
N VAL A 106 5.10 -4.08 6.52
CA VAL A 106 5.05 -3.38 5.24
C VAL A 106 6.39 -3.52 4.53
N ASP A 107 6.36 -3.84 3.25
CA ASP A 107 7.54 -4.02 2.41
C ASP A 107 7.68 -2.87 1.39
N LEU A 108 8.87 -2.31 1.35
CA LEU A 108 9.28 -1.35 0.32
C LEU A 108 10.39 -1.96 -0.52
N VAL A 109 10.26 -1.88 -1.84
CA VAL A 109 11.36 -2.18 -2.78
C VAL A 109 11.89 -0.87 -3.31
N VAL A 110 13.15 -0.61 -3.04
CA VAL A 110 13.80 0.67 -3.30
C VAL A 110 15.08 0.47 -4.08
N LYS A 111 15.24 1.24 -5.15
CA LYS A 111 16.52 1.37 -5.85
C LYS A 111 17.38 2.37 -5.07
N ILE A 112 18.63 1.96 -4.79
CA ILE A 112 19.59 2.79 -4.11
C ILE A 112 20.39 3.57 -5.16
N TYR A 113 20.29 4.87 -5.10
CA TYR A 113 21.07 5.77 -5.97
C TYR A 113 22.36 6.13 -5.26
N PHE A 114 23.39 5.31 -5.48
CA PHE A 114 24.68 5.50 -4.82
C PHE A 114 25.42 6.75 -5.30
N LYS A 115 26.18 7.34 -4.38
CA LYS A 115 27.08 8.44 -4.65
C LYS A 115 28.11 8.05 -5.72
N GLY A 116 28.42 9.00 -6.61
CA GLY A 116 29.48 8.84 -7.61
C GLY A 116 29.11 8.00 -8.84
N ILE A 117 27.85 7.60 -9.00
CA ILE A 117 27.40 6.78 -10.14
C ILE A 117 26.87 7.63 -11.29
N HIS A 118 25.99 8.60 -11.01
CA HIS A 118 25.37 9.43 -12.04
C HIS A 118 26.06 10.80 -12.16
N PRO A 119 26.54 11.20 -13.35
CA PRO A 119 27.27 12.48 -13.52
C PRO A 119 26.48 13.71 -13.12
N LYS A 120 25.16 13.72 -13.37
CA LYS A 120 24.28 14.85 -13.02
C LYS A 120 23.93 14.88 -11.52
N TYR A 121 24.07 13.76 -10.82
CA TYR A 121 23.71 13.59 -9.42
C TYR A 121 24.86 12.93 -8.66
N PRO A 122 26.01 13.63 -8.51
CA PRO A 122 27.21 13.03 -7.93
C PRO A 122 27.04 12.60 -6.47
N GLU A 123 26.13 13.25 -5.75
CA GLU A 123 25.85 12.94 -4.33
C GLU A 123 24.86 11.77 -4.16
N GLY A 124 24.23 11.29 -5.25
CA GLY A 124 23.26 10.21 -5.21
C GLY A 124 21.92 10.60 -4.60
N GLY A 125 21.10 9.59 -4.27
CA GLY A 125 19.78 9.78 -3.67
C GLY A 125 19.85 9.88 -2.15
N LYS A 126 19.40 10.98 -1.58
CA LYS A 126 19.45 11.21 -0.14
C LYS A 126 18.68 10.17 0.66
N MET A 127 17.41 9.96 0.32
CA MET A 127 16.57 9.01 1.06
C MET A 127 16.98 7.57 0.80
N SER A 128 17.30 7.19 -0.45
CA SER A 128 17.65 5.80 -0.76
C SER A 128 18.95 5.38 -0.06
N GLN A 129 19.96 6.24 -0.03
CA GLN A 129 21.20 5.96 0.69
C GLN A 129 21.01 5.96 2.21
N TYR A 130 20.12 6.81 2.74
CA TYR A 130 19.73 6.79 4.15
C TYR A 130 19.08 5.45 4.52
N LEU A 131 18.15 4.96 3.69
CA LEU A 131 17.52 3.65 3.88
C LEU A 131 18.58 2.52 3.87
N GLU A 132 19.53 2.57 2.94
CA GLU A 132 20.64 1.60 2.90
C GLU A 132 21.47 1.63 4.18
N SER A 133 21.64 2.77 4.81
CA SER A 133 22.37 2.94 6.05
C SER A 133 21.61 2.50 7.30
N LEU A 134 20.29 2.35 7.22
CA LEU A 134 19.47 1.90 8.35
C LEU A 134 19.87 0.49 8.79
N ARG A 135 19.99 0.32 10.08
CA ARG A 135 20.24 -0.98 10.73
C ARG A 135 18.94 -1.59 11.21
N ILE A 136 18.90 -2.92 11.27
CA ILE A 136 17.79 -3.66 11.87
C ILE A 136 17.55 -3.15 13.29
N GLY A 137 16.28 -2.81 13.60
CA GLY A 137 15.87 -2.23 14.88
C GLY A 137 15.72 -0.72 14.88
N GLU A 138 16.31 -0.01 13.92
CA GLU A 138 16.12 1.43 13.78
C GLU A 138 14.76 1.74 13.13
N THR A 139 14.25 2.94 13.36
CA THR A 139 12.94 3.39 12.87
C THR A 139 13.08 4.49 11.84
N ILE A 140 12.06 4.60 10.99
CA ILE A 140 11.86 5.74 10.09
C ILE A 140 10.38 6.14 10.13
N ASP A 141 10.08 7.42 9.91
CA ASP A 141 8.72 7.92 9.95
C ASP A 141 7.96 7.67 8.65
N PHE A 142 6.80 7.03 8.78
CA PHE A 142 5.81 6.81 7.72
C PHE A 142 4.65 7.78 7.92
N ARG A 143 4.15 8.35 6.84
CA ARG A 143 2.97 9.19 6.82
C ARG A 143 2.13 8.88 5.58
N GLY A 144 0.84 8.82 5.73
CA GLY A 144 -0.13 8.58 4.68
C GLY A 144 -1.46 8.10 5.25
N PRO A 145 -2.38 7.68 4.40
CA PRO A 145 -2.30 7.58 2.93
C PRO A 145 -2.23 8.94 2.24
N SER A 146 -1.63 8.99 1.07
CA SER A 146 -1.56 10.19 0.24
C SER A 146 -1.76 9.85 -1.24
N GLY A 147 -2.27 10.79 -2.02
CA GLY A 147 -2.54 10.65 -3.44
C GLY A 147 -3.94 11.08 -3.82
N LEU A 148 -4.10 11.43 -5.09
CA LEU A 148 -5.35 11.93 -5.65
C LEU A 148 -6.17 10.86 -6.36
N LEU A 149 -5.61 9.66 -6.53
CA LEU A 149 -6.21 8.55 -7.23
C LEU A 149 -6.42 7.36 -6.30
N THR A 150 -7.62 6.77 -6.36
CA THR A 150 -7.94 5.53 -5.67
C THR A 150 -8.63 4.57 -6.65
N TYR A 151 -8.27 3.30 -6.60
CA TYR A 151 -8.92 2.25 -7.37
C TYR A 151 -10.00 1.58 -6.53
N SER A 152 -11.27 1.70 -6.96
CA SER A 152 -12.43 1.15 -6.25
C SER A 152 -12.77 -0.28 -6.67
N GLY A 153 -12.06 -0.84 -7.65
CA GLY A 153 -12.33 -2.16 -8.22
C GLY A 153 -13.14 -2.13 -9.50
N LYS A 154 -13.08 -3.23 -10.26
CA LYS A 154 -13.85 -3.45 -11.49
C LYS A 154 -13.74 -2.32 -12.52
N GLY A 155 -12.53 -1.79 -12.66
CA GLY A 155 -12.22 -0.71 -13.61
C GLY A 155 -12.63 0.69 -13.18
N THR A 156 -13.10 0.88 -11.97
CA THR A 156 -13.53 2.19 -11.46
C THR A 156 -12.44 2.86 -10.64
N PHE A 157 -12.09 4.07 -11.03
CA PHE A 157 -11.16 4.95 -10.34
C PHE A 157 -11.91 6.12 -9.72
N GLN A 158 -11.47 6.55 -8.54
CA GLN A 158 -11.86 7.79 -7.91
C GLN A 158 -10.70 8.77 -8.04
N ILE A 159 -10.89 9.85 -8.79
CA ILE A 159 -9.84 10.80 -9.09
C ILE A 159 -10.25 12.17 -8.54
N ARG A 160 -9.42 12.74 -7.68
CA ARG A 160 -9.57 14.09 -7.18
C ARG A 160 -8.79 15.05 -8.06
N PRO A 161 -9.38 16.15 -8.56
CA PRO A 161 -8.66 17.18 -9.28
C PRO A 161 -7.58 17.85 -8.40
N ASP A 162 -7.87 17.99 -7.11
CA ASP A 162 -6.97 18.49 -6.08
C ASP A 162 -7.35 17.91 -4.70
N LYS A 163 -6.56 18.20 -3.67
CA LYS A 163 -6.77 17.68 -2.30
C LYS A 163 -8.08 18.12 -1.64
N LYS A 164 -8.67 19.21 -2.10
CA LYS A 164 -9.86 19.83 -1.50
C LYS A 164 -11.14 19.46 -2.24
N SER A 165 -11.04 18.99 -3.48
CA SER A 165 -12.17 18.64 -4.31
C SER A 165 -12.68 17.23 -4.04
N ALA A 166 -13.99 17.03 -4.25
CA ALA A 166 -14.59 15.70 -4.23
C ALA A 166 -14.03 14.84 -5.38
N PRO A 167 -13.91 13.52 -5.20
CA PRO A 167 -13.44 12.64 -6.26
C PRO A 167 -14.47 12.51 -7.38
N ILE A 168 -13.98 12.36 -8.61
CA ILE A 168 -14.76 12.07 -9.80
C ILE A 168 -14.52 10.61 -10.17
N ALA A 169 -15.61 9.83 -10.29
CA ALA A 169 -15.53 8.44 -10.70
C ALA A 169 -15.25 8.33 -12.20
N LYS A 170 -14.29 7.48 -12.57
CA LYS A 170 -13.99 7.14 -13.96
C LYS A 170 -13.89 5.62 -14.09
N LYS A 171 -14.73 5.07 -14.99
CA LYS A 171 -14.72 3.64 -15.29
C LYS A 171 -14.01 3.37 -16.60
N VAL A 172 -13.10 2.41 -16.60
CA VAL A 172 -12.36 1.99 -17.78
C VAL A 172 -12.44 0.47 -17.96
N LYS A 173 -12.36 0.02 -19.21
CA LYS A 173 -12.25 -1.41 -19.57
C LYS A 173 -10.81 -1.85 -19.74
N GLN A 174 -9.96 -0.92 -20.13
CA GLN A 174 -8.55 -1.12 -20.38
C GLN A 174 -7.74 -0.04 -19.66
N LEU A 175 -6.66 -0.45 -19.03
CA LEU A 175 -5.75 0.42 -18.30
C LEU A 175 -4.35 0.32 -18.91
N GLY A 176 -3.89 1.41 -19.50
CA GLY A 176 -2.51 1.56 -19.95
C GLY A 176 -1.65 2.17 -18.85
N MET A 177 -0.52 1.55 -18.56
CA MET A 177 0.43 1.99 -17.55
C MET A 177 1.81 2.16 -18.16
N ILE A 178 2.48 3.25 -17.82
CA ILE A 178 3.85 3.55 -18.26
C ILE A 178 4.69 3.78 -17.02
N ALA A 179 5.74 3.00 -16.84
CA ALA A 179 6.63 3.08 -15.69
C ALA A 179 8.08 3.14 -16.12
N GLY A 180 8.90 3.83 -15.34
CA GLY A 180 10.35 3.85 -15.45
C GLY A 180 10.99 3.60 -14.09
N GLY A 181 11.96 2.70 -14.01
CA GLY A 181 12.68 2.41 -12.78
C GLY A 181 11.77 2.06 -11.61
N THR A 182 11.87 2.84 -10.52
CA THR A 182 11.06 2.67 -9.30
C THR A 182 9.58 3.00 -9.47
N GLY A 183 9.18 3.63 -10.57
CA GLY A 183 7.79 3.91 -10.90
C GLY A 183 6.94 2.67 -11.15
N ILE A 184 7.55 1.49 -11.17
CA ILE A 184 6.84 0.21 -11.30
C ILE A 184 6.01 -0.14 -10.07
N THR A 185 6.39 0.29 -8.86
CA THR A 185 5.71 -0.12 -7.63
C THR A 185 4.25 0.33 -7.55
N PRO A 186 3.86 1.57 -7.93
CA PRO A 186 2.44 1.93 -8.02
C PRO A 186 1.68 1.13 -9.08
N MET A 187 2.33 0.79 -10.18
CA MET A 187 1.71 0.00 -11.25
C MET A 187 1.48 -1.44 -10.81
N LEU A 188 2.44 -2.04 -10.12
CA LEU A 188 2.31 -3.38 -9.55
C LEU A 188 1.16 -3.45 -8.52
N GLN A 189 1.00 -2.42 -7.70
CA GLN A 189 -0.13 -2.31 -6.76
C GLN A 189 -1.48 -2.43 -7.49
N LEU A 190 -1.66 -1.68 -8.58
CA LEU A 190 -2.88 -1.71 -9.39
C LEU A 190 -3.10 -3.06 -10.08
N ILE A 191 -2.07 -3.61 -10.69
CA ILE A 191 -2.12 -4.91 -11.37
C ILE A 191 -2.54 -6.01 -10.39
N ARG A 192 -1.93 -6.06 -9.21
CA ARG A 192 -2.28 -7.04 -8.18
C ARG A 192 -3.71 -6.92 -7.69
N ALA A 193 -4.21 -5.68 -7.53
CA ALA A 193 -5.60 -5.43 -7.16
C ALA A 193 -6.59 -5.94 -8.20
N VAL A 194 -6.31 -5.73 -9.49
CA VAL A 194 -7.12 -6.23 -10.60
C VAL A 194 -7.13 -7.76 -10.63
N ILE A 195 -5.98 -8.38 -10.52
CA ILE A 195 -5.84 -9.84 -10.60
C ILE A 195 -6.47 -10.56 -9.41
N LYS A 196 -6.37 -10.00 -8.23
CA LYS A 196 -6.91 -10.57 -7.01
C LYS A 196 -8.43 -10.75 -7.06
N ASP A 197 -9.14 -9.82 -7.67
CA ASP A 197 -10.58 -9.91 -7.88
C ASP A 197 -10.86 -10.64 -9.21
N LYS A 198 -11.29 -11.90 -9.13
CA LYS A 198 -11.61 -12.72 -10.30
C LYS A 198 -12.76 -12.17 -11.14
N ASP A 199 -13.60 -11.32 -10.55
CA ASP A 199 -14.72 -10.66 -11.22
C ASP A 199 -14.34 -9.31 -11.82
N ASP A 200 -13.09 -8.89 -11.69
CA ASP A 200 -12.57 -7.66 -12.30
C ASP A 200 -12.19 -7.94 -13.76
N PRO A 201 -12.93 -7.38 -14.74
CA PRO A 201 -12.67 -7.63 -16.16
C PRO A 201 -11.62 -6.70 -16.76
N THR A 202 -10.99 -5.85 -15.97
CA THR A 202 -10.07 -4.82 -16.47
C THR A 202 -8.83 -5.45 -17.09
N VAL A 203 -8.52 -5.05 -18.32
CA VAL A 203 -7.31 -5.47 -19.03
C VAL A 203 -6.21 -4.46 -18.77
N CYS A 204 -5.06 -4.92 -18.28
CA CYS A 204 -3.92 -4.08 -17.97
C CYS A 204 -2.84 -4.22 -19.04
N TYR A 205 -2.31 -3.09 -19.51
CA TYR A 205 -1.15 -2.99 -20.38
C TYR A 205 -0.04 -2.23 -19.67
N LEU A 206 1.15 -2.79 -19.63
CA LEU A 206 2.30 -2.17 -18.96
C LEU A 206 3.45 -1.99 -19.95
N LEU A 207 3.89 -0.75 -20.10
CA LEU A 207 5.16 -0.40 -20.70
C LEU A 207 6.15 -0.02 -19.61
N PHE A 208 7.18 -0.84 -19.43
CA PHE A 208 8.17 -0.65 -18.38
C PHE A 208 9.55 -0.37 -19.00
N ALA A 209 9.98 0.90 -18.89
CA ALA A 209 11.25 1.35 -19.43
C ALA A 209 12.37 1.24 -18.38
N ASN A 210 13.50 0.67 -18.78
CA ASN A 210 14.70 0.54 -17.98
C ASN A 210 15.93 0.80 -18.85
N GLN A 211 17.05 1.20 -18.25
CA GLN A 211 18.29 1.44 -18.96
C GLN A 211 18.94 0.14 -19.47
N THR A 212 18.96 -0.89 -18.62
CA THR A 212 19.46 -2.22 -18.94
C THR A 212 18.52 -3.29 -18.40
N GLU A 213 18.65 -4.51 -18.88
CA GLU A 213 17.89 -5.66 -18.40
C GLU A 213 18.10 -5.91 -16.90
N LYS A 214 19.31 -5.66 -16.40
CA LYS A 214 19.64 -5.79 -14.97
C LYS A 214 18.95 -4.77 -14.08
N ASP A 215 18.47 -3.65 -14.64
CA ASP A 215 17.78 -2.58 -13.92
C ASP A 215 16.29 -2.84 -13.77
N ILE A 216 15.75 -3.90 -14.38
CA ILE A 216 14.33 -4.26 -14.29
C ILE A 216 14.00 -4.71 -12.87
N LEU A 217 13.33 -3.82 -12.13
CA LEU A 217 12.82 -4.12 -10.79
C LEU A 217 11.64 -5.09 -10.87
N LEU A 218 11.57 -6.02 -9.91
CA LEU A 218 10.42 -6.92 -9.75
C LEU A 218 10.12 -7.76 -11.01
N ARG A 219 11.13 -8.05 -11.81
CA ARG A 219 11.01 -8.79 -13.06
C ARG A 219 10.34 -10.13 -12.87
N ASP A 220 10.80 -10.91 -11.88
CA ASP A 220 10.28 -12.24 -11.62
C ASP A 220 8.80 -12.20 -11.24
N GLU A 221 8.39 -11.25 -10.41
CA GLU A 221 7.00 -11.02 -10.02
C GLU A 221 6.13 -10.64 -11.23
N LEU A 222 6.63 -9.77 -12.12
CA LEU A 222 5.90 -9.37 -13.33
C LEU A 222 5.77 -10.53 -14.32
N GLU A 223 6.81 -11.33 -14.50
CA GLU A 223 6.80 -12.50 -15.37
C GLU A 223 5.86 -13.59 -14.82
N GLU A 224 5.86 -13.83 -13.52
CA GLU A 224 4.94 -14.75 -12.86
C GLU A 224 3.48 -14.33 -13.08
N ILE A 225 3.17 -13.04 -12.89
CA ILE A 225 1.84 -12.49 -13.13
C ILE A 225 1.41 -12.71 -14.59
N GLN A 226 2.28 -12.45 -15.55
CA GLN A 226 1.99 -12.63 -16.96
C GLN A 226 1.70 -14.09 -17.30
N GLN A 227 2.43 -15.03 -16.71
CA GLN A 227 2.24 -16.46 -16.92
C GLN A 227 0.95 -17.01 -16.33
N THR A 228 0.45 -16.41 -15.23
CA THR A 228 -0.76 -16.87 -14.54
C THR A 228 -2.05 -16.38 -15.19
N ILE A 229 -1.98 -15.40 -16.10
CA ILE A 229 -3.13 -14.84 -16.81
C ILE A 229 -3.17 -15.44 -18.21
N PRO A 230 -4.17 -16.28 -18.56
CA PRO A 230 -4.39 -16.73 -19.93
C PRO A 230 -4.60 -15.50 -20.82
N ASP A 231 -3.91 -15.43 -21.95
CA ASP A 231 -4.04 -14.37 -22.96
C ASP A 231 -3.44 -13.00 -22.57
N ALA A 232 -2.53 -12.93 -21.62
CA ALA A 232 -1.79 -11.70 -21.31
C ALA A 232 -0.52 -11.54 -22.18
#